data_831e169aefd30f1cb6367b0074b638ca
#
_entry.id   831e169aefd30f1cb6367b0074b638ca
#
_cell.length_a   1.000
_cell.length_b   1.000
_cell.length_c   1.000
_cell.angle_alpha   90.00
_cell.angle_beta   90.00
_cell.angle_gamma   90.00
#
_symmetry.space_group_name_H-M   'P 1'
#
loop_
_entity.id
_entity.type
_entity.pdbx_description
1 polymer ?
#
loop_
_entity_poly.entity_id
_entity_poly.type
_entity_poly.pdbx_seq_one_letter_code
_entity_poly.pdbx_strand_id
1 'polypeptide(L)'
;MQLSRIIPLEKDLWAINEIDKTVMYLINGTEKALLLDTGFGLTDLKETIRQLCGHKPLIVVNTHAHVDHNSGNNQFEEVYVGRYDEPFSHQEVDEKLRKMSEIMFFEIPEKEGFLFETWKPGPAEKICTVREEDIFDLGDKKLRVMEIPSHTLGSLALFEEQKGWLFTGDTMLKWGVWGQLSVGDSLAPSASLRVYYESLLKLKKLGKKVTHVFPAHVCETEEDCYEKYAFSQEIINIYCDGIRKILSGEMTGEPYYHMAGDGRSVEFETGGIVYDRKRMN
;
A
#
# COMPACT_ATOMS: atom_id res chain seq x y z
N MET A 1 3.97 23.26 0.47
CA MET A 1 3.81 21.90 1.04
C MET A 1 5.13 21.18 0.79
N GLN A 2 5.61 20.38 1.70
CA GLN A 2 6.87 19.64 1.54
C GLN A 2 6.60 18.36 0.76
N LEU A 3 7.48 17.96 -0.17
CA LEU A 3 7.30 16.74 -1.00
C LEU A 3 7.14 15.48 -0.15
N SER A 4 7.78 15.41 1.00
CA SER A 4 7.54 14.34 1.97
C SER A 4 7.53 14.88 3.40
N ARG A 5 6.71 14.29 4.26
CA ARG A 5 6.67 14.58 5.70
C ARG A 5 6.93 13.30 6.48
N ILE A 6 7.72 13.42 7.55
CA ILE A 6 8.05 12.31 8.44
C ILE A 6 7.24 12.50 9.72
N ILE A 7 6.35 11.57 9.98
CA ILE A 7 5.44 11.58 11.11
C ILE A 7 5.84 10.45 12.08
N PRO A 8 6.34 10.78 13.29
CA PRO A 8 6.61 9.76 14.30
C PRO A 8 5.28 9.21 14.84
N LEU A 9 5.05 7.92 14.65
CA LEU A 9 3.87 7.22 15.16
C LEU A 9 4.14 6.56 16.51
N GLU A 10 5.29 5.92 16.61
CA GLU A 10 5.81 5.27 17.83
C GLU A 10 7.31 5.54 17.92
N LYS A 11 7.93 5.15 19.01
CA LYS A 11 9.39 5.32 19.19
C LYS A 11 10.21 4.73 18.04
N ASP A 12 9.76 3.63 17.46
CA ASP A 12 10.47 2.85 16.45
C ASP A 12 9.64 2.68 15.16
N LEU A 13 8.65 3.55 14.95
CA LEU A 13 7.76 3.53 13.79
C LEU A 13 7.49 4.95 13.30
N TRP A 14 7.76 5.18 12.02
CA TRP A 14 7.44 6.43 11.33
C TRP A 14 6.60 6.17 10.09
N ALA A 15 5.64 7.06 9.84
CA ALA A 15 5.04 7.22 8.53
C ALA A 15 5.83 8.27 7.75
N ILE A 16 6.16 7.96 6.50
CA ILE A 16 6.75 8.87 5.53
C ILE A 16 5.66 9.16 4.51
N ASN A 17 4.99 10.29 4.66
CA ASN A 17 3.88 10.69 3.80
C ASN A 17 4.43 11.51 2.64
N GLU A 18 4.30 10.99 1.42
CA GLU A 18 4.77 11.63 0.20
C GLU A 18 3.59 12.31 -0.51
N ILE A 19 3.69 13.63 -0.65
CA ILE A 19 2.72 14.54 -1.31
C ILE A 19 1.25 14.40 -0.86
N ASP A 20 0.99 13.93 0.35
CA ASP A 20 -0.35 13.60 0.86
C ASP A 20 -1.10 12.52 0.05
N LYS A 21 -0.41 11.75 -0.78
CA LYS A 21 -1.01 10.70 -1.62
C LYS A 21 -0.66 9.31 -1.15
N THR A 22 0.60 9.06 -0.82
CA THR A 22 1.04 7.72 -0.41
C THR A 22 1.83 7.77 0.89
N VAL A 23 1.78 6.70 1.64
CA VAL A 23 2.44 6.56 2.94
C VAL A 23 3.30 5.31 2.94
N MET A 24 4.58 5.53 3.13
CA MET A 24 5.56 4.50 3.43
C MET A 24 5.71 4.37 4.94
N TYR A 25 6.05 3.17 5.43
CA TYR A 25 6.32 2.97 6.86
C TYR A 25 7.75 2.50 7.09
N LEU A 26 8.45 3.19 7.99
CA LEU A 26 9.78 2.82 8.45
C LEU A 26 9.71 2.23 9.85
N ILE A 27 10.09 0.95 9.97
CA ILE A 27 10.10 0.18 11.23
C ILE A 27 11.57 -0.04 11.64
N ASN A 28 11.95 0.45 12.81
CA ASN A 28 13.31 0.33 13.32
C ASN A 28 13.40 -0.78 14.38
N GLY A 29 14.10 -1.85 14.08
CA GLY A 29 14.47 -2.86 15.06
C GLY A 29 15.84 -2.62 15.67
N THR A 30 16.25 -3.51 16.58
CA THR A 30 17.56 -3.41 17.23
C THR A 30 18.72 -3.74 16.28
N GLU A 31 18.53 -4.65 15.34
CA GLU A 31 19.56 -5.14 14.43
C GLU A 31 19.41 -4.59 13.00
N LYS A 32 18.16 -4.47 12.53
CA LYS A 32 17.83 -4.04 11.17
C LYS A 32 16.68 -3.05 11.19
N ALA A 33 16.52 -2.30 10.11
CA ALA A 33 15.33 -1.52 9.81
C ALA A 33 14.56 -2.14 8.62
N LEU A 34 13.26 -1.88 8.53
CA LEU A 34 12.44 -2.25 7.39
C LEU A 34 11.69 -1.02 6.88
N LEU A 35 11.82 -0.76 5.58
CA LEU A 35 10.99 0.19 4.86
C LEU A 35 9.90 -0.57 4.11
N LEU A 36 8.65 -0.21 4.34
CA LEU A 36 7.50 -0.72 3.62
C LEU A 36 7.03 0.32 2.61
N ASP A 37 7.06 -0.04 1.35
CA ASP A 37 6.91 0.78 0.15
C ASP A 37 8.01 1.82 -0.05
N THR A 38 8.12 2.34 -1.26
CA THR A 38 9.12 3.34 -1.67
C THR A 38 8.47 4.58 -2.31
N GLY A 39 7.14 4.65 -2.29
CA GLY A 39 6.38 5.77 -2.80
C GLY A 39 6.63 6.03 -4.29
N PHE A 40 6.43 7.27 -4.69
CA PHE A 40 6.82 7.76 -6.02
C PHE A 40 8.33 7.95 -6.16
N GLY A 41 9.07 7.96 -5.04
CA GLY A 41 10.52 8.20 -5.05
C GLY A 41 10.88 9.64 -5.36
N LEU A 42 10.07 10.60 -4.89
CA LEU A 42 10.31 12.03 -5.13
C LEU A 42 11.40 12.62 -4.23
N THR A 43 11.79 11.91 -3.19
CA THR A 43 12.78 12.35 -2.20
C THR A 43 13.89 11.31 -2.03
N ASP A 44 14.99 11.72 -1.42
CA ASP A 44 16.08 10.80 -1.04
C ASP A 44 15.69 9.97 0.18
N LEU A 45 15.13 8.79 -0.08
CA LEU A 45 14.72 7.86 0.97
C LEU A 45 15.91 7.27 1.72
N LYS A 46 17.05 7.04 1.06
CA LYS A 46 18.27 6.53 1.72
C LYS A 46 18.75 7.50 2.79
N GLU A 47 18.82 8.78 2.47
CA GLU A 47 19.24 9.80 3.44
C GLU A 47 18.23 9.94 4.57
N THR A 48 16.93 9.94 4.27
CA THR A 48 15.86 9.97 5.28
C THR A 48 15.99 8.79 6.27
N ILE A 49 16.16 7.57 5.75
CA ILE A 49 16.29 6.36 6.58
C ILE A 49 17.58 6.41 7.41
N ARG A 50 18.68 6.87 6.82
CA ARG A 50 19.95 7.03 7.51
C ARG A 50 19.85 7.99 8.71
N GLN A 51 19.10 9.08 8.56
CA GLN A 51 18.86 10.05 9.65
C GLN A 51 18.03 9.44 10.80
N LEU A 52 17.05 8.60 10.49
CA LEU A 52 16.13 8.01 11.48
C LEU A 52 16.69 6.74 12.14
N CYS A 53 17.36 5.89 11.38
CA CYS A 53 17.79 4.54 11.81
C CYS A 53 19.31 4.36 11.87
N GLY A 54 20.10 5.36 11.44
CA GLY A 54 21.55 5.23 11.30
C GLY A 54 21.96 4.32 10.14
N HIS A 55 23.06 3.59 10.30
CA HIS A 55 23.64 2.72 9.27
C HIS A 55 23.27 1.24 9.44
N LYS A 56 22.11 0.95 9.99
CA LYS A 56 21.62 -0.43 10.12
C LYS A 56 21.36 -1.07 8.74
N PRO A 57 21.52 -2.39 8.60
CA PRO A 57 21.01 -3.09 7.44
C PRO A 57 19.53 -2.80 7.23
N LEU A 58 19.16 -2.50 5.99
CA LEU A 58 17.80 -2.16 5.61
C LEU A 58 17.18 -3.30 4.80
N ILE A 59 15.94 -3.64 5.13
CA ILE A 59 15.06 -4.49 4.33
C ILE A 59 14.01 -3.57 3.69
N VAL A 60 13.79 -3.71 2.38
CA VAL A 60 12.77 -2.96 1.65
C VAL A 60 11.73 -3.93 1.12
N VAL A 61 10.46 -3.68 1.41
CA VAL A 61 9.34 -4.54 1.00
C VAL A 61 8.28 -3.67 0.34
N ASN A 62 7.79 -4.05 -0.83
CA ASN A 62 6.60 -3.41 -1.40
C ASN A 62 5.35 -4.19 -1.02
N THR A 63 4.30 -3.48 -0.61
CA THR A 63 2.98 -4.06 -0.35
C THR A 63 2.35 -4.58 -1.62
N HIS A 64 2.59 -3.90 -2.74
CA HIS A 64 2.16 -4.28 -4.08
C HIS A 64 2.91 -3.47 -5.16
N ALA A 65 2.72 -3.80 -6.45
CA ALA A 65 3.50 -3.24 -7.54
C ALA A 65 2.77 -2.13 -8.32
N HIS A 66 2.14 -1.18 -7.63
CA HIS A 66 1.67 0.04 -8.28
C HIS A 66 2.69 1.17 -8.15
N VAL A 67 2.60 2.12 -9.08
CA VAL A 67 3.59 3.18 -9.29
C VAL A 67 3.82 4.06 -8.07
N ASP A 68 2.81 4.31 -7.29
CA ASP A 68 2.84 5.10 -6.07
C ASP A 68 3.35 4.34 -4.83
N HIS A 69 3.74 3.07 -5.00
CA HIS A 69 4.32 2.23 -3.95
C HIS A 69 5.72 1.72 -4.29
N ASN A 70 6.08 1.65 -5.58
CA ASN A 70 7.32 1.00 -6.01
C ASN A 70 8.25 1.87 -6.89
N SER A 71 7.87 3.09 -7.21
CA SER A 71 8.66 3.96 -8.10
C SER A 71 10.01 4.39 -7.53
N GLY A 72 10.16 4.41 -6.21
CA GLY A 72 11.43 4.69 -5.54
C GLY A 72 12.34 3.47 -5.38
N ASN A 73 11.98 2.30 -5.92
CA ASN A 73 12.75 1.05 -5.80
C ASN A 73 14.17 1.18 -6.34
N ASN A 74 14.40 1.98 -7.39
CA ASN A 74 15.73 2.24 -7.97
C ASN A 74 16.73 2.90 -7.01
N GLN A 75 16.27 3.38 -5.86
CA GLN A 75 17.14 3.88 -4.80
C GLN A 75 17.77 2.73 -3.99
N PHE A 76 17.35 1.47 -4.15
CA PHE A 76 17.77 0.34 -3.33
C PHE A 76 18.35 -0.79 -4.18
N GLU A 77 19.31 -1.55 -3.61
CA GLU A 77 19.92 -2.69 -4.28
C GLU A 77 18.97 -3.88 -4.37
N GLU A 78 18.22 -4.14 -3.29
CA GLU A 78 17.34 -5.30 -3.18
C GLU A 78 15.97 -4.88 -2.60
N VAL A 79 14.88 -5.35 -3.23
CA VAL A 79 13.50 -5.13 -2.78
C VAL A 79 12.73 -6.45 -2.80
N TYR A 80 11.90 -6.66 -1.78
CA TYR A 80 11.03 -7.83 -1.64
C TYR A 80 9.61 -7.48 -2.05
N VAL A 81 8.97 -8.38 -2.82
CA VAL A 81 7.61 -8.18 -3.36
C VAL A 81 6.80 -9.48 -3.30
N GLY A 82 5.49 -9.38 -3.38
CA GLY A 82 4.62 -10.53 -3.57
C GLY A 82 4.86 -11.21 -4.92
N ARG A 83 4.89 -12.53 -4.95
CA ARG A 83 5.25 -13.33 -6.15
C ARG A 83 4.41 -13.03 -7.39
N TYR A 84 3.15 -12.63 -7.23
CA TYR A 84 2.28 -12.30 -8.37
C TYR A 84 2.47 -10.89 -8.90
N ASP A 85 3.07 -10.02 -8.10
CA ASP A 85 3.41 -8.64 -8.48
C ASP A 85 4.86 -8.50 -8.97
N GLU A 86 5.69 -9.54 -8.78
CA GLU A 86 7.10 -9.54 -9.21
C GLU A 86 7.27 -9.17 -10.68
N PRO A 87 6.48 -9.71 -11.67
CA PRO A 87 6.66 -9.33 -13.07
C PRO A 87 6.43 -7.84 -13.36
N PHE A 88 5.61 -7.17 -12.54
CA PHE A 88 5.31 -5.74 -12.65
C PHE A 88 6.35 -4.86 -11.95
N SER A 89 7.09 -5.43 -11.01
CA SER A 89 8.13 -4.72 -10.24
C SER A 89 9.44 -4.54 -11.02
N HIS A 90 9.63 -5.26 -12.14
CA HIS A 90 10.78 -5.11 -13.05
C HIS A 90 10.54 -4.07 -14.14
N GLN A 91 9.30 -3.59 -14.28
CA GLN A 91 8.94 -2.72 -15.39
C GLN A 91 9.43 -1.30 -15.12
N GLU A 92 10.02 -0.70 -16.15
CA GLU A 92 10.16 0.75 -16.17
C GLU A 92 8.77 1.38 -16.37
N VAL A 93 8.58 2.53 -15.77
CA VAL A 93 7.33 3.29 -15.94
C VAL A 93 7.26 3.78 -17.38
N ASP A 94 6.41 3.16 -18.19
CA ASP A 94 6.20 3.53 -19.60
C ASP A 94 5.54 4.92 -19.73
N GLU A 95 5.54 5.46 -20.96
CA GLU A 95 5.00 6.79 -21.23
C GLU A 95 3.51 6.92 -20.84
N LYS A 96 2.72 5.86 -21.03
CA LYS A 96 1.30 5.85 -20.68
C LYS A 96 1.09 5.91 -19.16
N LEU A 97 1.82 5.08 -18.43
CA LEU A 97 1.77 5.04 -16.96
C LEU A 97 2.32 6.32 -16.36
N ARG A 98 3.42 6.87 -16.95
CA ARG A 98 3.97 8.16 -16.58
C ARG A 98 2.94 9.28 -16.74
N LYS A 99 2.28 9.37 -17.89
CA LYS A 99 1.26 10.40 -18.15
C LYS A 99 0.04 10.25 -17.25
N MET A 100 -0.37 9.02 -16.94
CA MET A 100 -1.44 8.76 -15.98
C MET A 100 -1.06 9.24 -14.59
N SER A 101 0.16 8.95 -14.15
CA SER A 101 0.69 9.40 -12.86
C SER A 101 0.77 10.92 -12.78
N GLU A 102 1.20 11.58 -13.86
CA GLU A 102 1.22 13.06 -13.97
C GLU A 102 -0.17 13.64 -13.69
N ILE A 103 -1.18 13.15 -14.37
CA ILE A 103 -2.56 13.65 -14.23
C ILE A 103 -3.12 13.40 -12.82
N MET A 104 -2.85 12.22 -12.24
CA MET A 104 -3.48 11.79 -11.00
C MET A 104 -2.77 12.30 -9.75
N PHE A 105 -1.45 12.48 -9.80
CA PHE A 105 -0.65 12.62 -8.60
C PHE A 105 0.26 13.85 -8.57
N PHE A 106 0.65 14.42 -9.71
CA PHE A 106 1.73 15.40 -9.77
C PHE A 106 1.31 16.88 -9.71
N GLU A 107 0.04 17.19 -9.56
CA GLU A 107 -0.39 18.58 -9.37
C GLU A 107 0.29 19.26 -8.15
N ILE A 108 0.47 18.51 -7.06
CA ILE A 108 1.10 19.00 -5.83
C ILE A 108 2.61 19.17 -5.98
N PRO A 109 3.36 18.15 -6.45
CA PRO A 109 4.80 18.29 -6.70
C PRO A 109 5.18 19.47 -7.60
N GLU A 110 4.41 19.72 -8.65
CA GLU A 110 4.65 20.87 -9.54
C GLU A 110 4.49 22.20 -8.82
N LYS A 111 3.46 22.36 -7.99
CA LYS A 111 3.26 23.54 -7.15
C LYS A 111 4.40 23.77 -6.16
N GLU A 112 5.09 22.71 -5.74
CA GLU A 112 6.27 22.77 -4.86
C GLU A 112 7.60 22.92 -5.64
N GLY A 113 7.52 23.14 -6.95
CA GLY A 113 8.69 23.33 -7.81
C GLY A 113 9.37 22.04 -8.27
N PHE A 114 8.74 20.88 -8.09
CA PHE A 114 9.21 19.62 -8.66
C PHE A 114 8.93 19.62 -10.17
N LEU A 115 9.93 19.28 -10.97
CA LEU A 115 9.77 19.16 -12.41
C LEU A 115 9.50 17.70 -12.78
N PHE A 116 8.35 17.40 -13.32
CA PHE A 116 7.94 16.05 -13.72
C PHE A 116 8.97 15.36 -14.64
N GLU A 117 9.63 16.12 -15.52
CA GLU A 117 10.67 15.62 -16.41
C GLU A 117 11.90 15.08 -15.64
N THR A 118 12.09 15.50 -14.39
CA THR A 118 13.17 15.02 -13.52
C THR A 118 12.82 13.74 -12.78
N TRP A 119 11.56 13.34 -12.76
CA TRP A 119 11.11 12.11 -12.12
C TRP A 119 11.64 10.87 -12.87
N LYS A 120 12.41 10.07 -12.17
CA LYS A 120 13.07 8.89 -12.72
C LYS A 120 12.71 7.65 -11.89
N PRO A 121 11.46 7.17 -11.98
CA PRO A 121 11.08 5.94 -11.33
C PRO A 121 11.78 4.75 -11.98
N GLY A 122 11.93 3.68 -11.24
CA GLY A 122 12.52 2.47 -11.81
C GLY A 122 12.63 1.33 -10.81
N PRO A 123 12.92 0.11 -11.30
CA PRO A 123 13.09 -1.07 -10.47
C PRO A 123 14.39 -1.00 -9.64
N ALA A 124 14.43 -1.78 -8.58
CA ALA A 124 15.68 -2.10 -7.87
C ALA A 124 16.59 -2.97 -8.74
N GLU A 125 17.88 -3.03 -8.40
CA GLU A 125 18.82 -3.91 -9.10
C GLU A 125 18.44 -5.39 -8.95
N LYS A 126 17.86 -5.75 -7.79
CA LYS A 126 17.42 -7.10 -7.49
C LYS A 126 16.03 -7.09 -6.90
N ILE A 127 15.12 -7.83 -7.51
CA ILE A 127 13.77 -8.08 -7.01
C ILE A 127 13.72 -9.50 -6.45
N CYS A 128 13.28 -9.63 -5.20
CA CYS A 128 13.10 -10.91 -4.51
C CYS A 128 11.63 -11.14 -4.20
N THR A 129 11.16 -12.37 -4.33
CA THR A 129 9.78 -12.70 -3.94
C THR A 129 9.70 -13.21 -2.52
N VAL A 130 8.60 -12.88 -1.85
CA VAL A 130 8.22 -13.44 -0.54
C VAL A 130 6.93 -14.23 -0.64
N ARG A 131 6.69 -15.05 0.38
CA ARG A 131 5.55 -15.97 0.47
C ARG A 131 4.84 -15.82 1.81
N GLU A 132 3.66 -16.37 1.87
CA GLU A 132 2.92 -16.57 3.12
C GLU A 132 3.83 -17.15 4.21
N GLU A 133 3.76 -16.58 5.41
CA GLU A 133 4.51 -16.98 6.61
C GLU A 133 6.03 -16.70 6.59
N ASP A 134 6.59 -16.11 5.53
CA ASP A 134 7.97 -15.59 5.59
C ASP A 134 8.08 -14.53 6.69
N ILE A 135 9.25 -14.45 7.34
CA ILE A 135 9.47 -13.57 8.48
C ILE A 135 10.67 -12.67 8.24
N PHE A 136 10.46 -11.37 8.34
CA PHE A 136 11.53 -10.38 8.44
C PHE A 136 11.88 -10.15 9.91
N ASP A 137 13.04 -10.62 10.33
CA ASP A 137 13.55 -10.49 11.70
C ASP A 137 14.43 -9.22 11.80
N LEU A 138 14.02 -8.28 12.63
CA LEU A 138 14.71 -7.01 12.87
C LEU A 138 15.47 -6.99 14.21
N GLY A 139 15.54 -8.15 14.90
CA GLY A 139 16.12 -8.33 16.23
C GLY A 139 15.03 -8.38 17.29
N ASP A 140 14.52 -7.24 17.72
CA ASP A 140 13.44 -7.15 18.72
C ASP A 140 12.03 -7.19 18.14
N LYS A 141 11.88 -7.14 16.82
CA LYS A 141 10.60 -7.17 16.10
C LYS A 141 10.65 -8.20 14.97
N LYS A 142 9.51 -8.86 14.74
CA LYS A 142 9.36 -9.81 13.63
C LYS A 142 8.11 -9.46 12.84
N LEU A 143 8.30 -9.20 11.55
CA LEU A 143 7.19 -8.94 10.65
C LEU A 143 6.93 -10.19 9.82
N ARG A 144 5.76 -10.76 10.01
CA ARG A 144 5.29 -11.94 9.26
C ARG A 144 4.56 -11.50 8.00
N VAL A 145 4.95 -12.08 6.88
CA VAL A 145 4.30 -11.86 5.59
C VAL A 145 2.97 -12.61 5.53
N MET A 146 1.95 -11.94 5.07
CA MET A 146 0.63 -12.51 4.75
C MET A 146 0.30 -12.18 3.30
N GLU A 147 0.14 -13.19 2.46
CA GLU A 147 -0.39 -12.99 1.09
C GLU A 147 -1.88 -12.65 1.19
N ILE A 148 -2.27 -11.48 0.73
CA ILE A 148 -3.66 -10.99 0.75
C ILE A 148 -4.10 -10.51 -0.64
N PRO A 149 -4.16 -11.40 -1.65
CA PRO A 149 -4.58 -11.01 -2.97
C PRO A 149 -5.92 -10.25 -2.91
N SER A 150 -5.89 -8.98 -3.34
CA SER A 150 -6.97 -8.01 -3.18
C SER A 150 -6.88 -6.93 -4.25
N HIS A 151 -6.42 -5.74 -3.90
CA HIS A 151 -6.15 -4.61 -4.78
C HIS A 151 -5.21 -5.01 -5.94
N THR A 152 -4.18 -5.82 -5.66
CA THR A 152 -3.45 -6.60 -6.65
C THR A 152 -3.45 -8.09 -6.28
N LEU A 153 -3.10 -8.98 -7.24
CA LEU A 153 -2.93 -10.41 -6.97
C LEU A 153 -1.73 -10.69 -6.05
N GLY A 154 -0.72 -9.84 -6.08
CA GLY A 154 0.48 -9.95 -5.24
C GLY A 154 0.44 -9.10 -3.97
N SER A 155 -0.70 -8.49 -3.63
CA SER A 155 -0.83 -7.69 -2.41
C SER A 155 -0.41 -8.46 -1.17
N LEU A 156 0.41 -7.80 -0.34
CA LEU A 156 0.92 -8.32 0.93
C LEU A 156 0.39 -7.50 2.11
N ALA A 157 0.20 -8.16 3.25
CA ALA A 157 0.22 -7.51 4.55
C ALA A 157 1.44 -7.96 5.33
N LEU A 158 1.97 -7.07 6.17
CA LEU A 158 2.99 -7.40 7.16
C LEU A 158 2.37 -7.29 8.56
N PHE A 159 2.55 -8.32 9.37
CA PHE A 159 2.01 -8.36 10.73
C PHE A 159 3.13 -8.47 11.76
N GLU A 160 3.25 -7.44 12.61
CA GLU A 160 4.11 -7.44 13.80
C GLU A 160 3.27 -7.88 15.01
N GLU A 161 3.46 -9.11 15.46
CA GLU A 161 2.56 -9.76 16.41
C GLU A 161 2.66 -9.20 17.85
N GLN A 162 3.83 -8.71 18.27
CA GLN A 162 4.04 -8.25 19.67
C GLN A 162 3.31 -6.93 19.94
N LYS A 163 3.32 -6.02 18.96
CA LYS A 163 2.61 -4.73 19.02
C LYS A 163 1.20 -4.81 18.45
N GLY A 164 0.92 -5.85 17.65
CA GLY A 164 -0.33 -5.97 16.93
C GLY A 164 -0.45 -5.01 15.75
N TRP A 165 0.65 -4.62 15.13
CA TRP A 165 0.68 -3.74 13.97
C TRP A 165 0.44 -4.54 12.69
N LEU A 166 -0.57 -4.16 11.94
CA LEU A 166 -0.91 -4.77 10.65
C LEU A 166 -0.83 -3.73 9.54
N PHE A 167 0.15 -3.86 8.66
CA PHE A 167 0.33 -3.02 7.48
C PHE A 167 -0.34 -3.68 6.29
N THR A 168 -1.25 -2.99 5.59
CA THR A 168 -2.16 -3.62 4.61
C THR A 168 -2.08 -3.05 3.21
N GLY A 169 -1.17 -2.09 2.95
CA GLY A 169 -1.14 -1.41 1.66
C GLY A 169 -2.51 -0.82 1.32
N ASP A 170 -2.96 -1.05 0.10
CA ASP A 170 -4.22 -0.54 -0.44
C ASP A 170 -5.41 -1.50 -0.26
N THR A 171 -5.28 -2.45 0.66
CA THR A 171 -6.39 -3.39 0.88
C THR A 171 -7.58 -2.74 1.58
N MET A 172 -7.37 -1.78 2.47
CA MET A 172 -8.45 -1.10 3.22
C MET A 172 -8.09 0.37 3.47
N LEU A 173 -8.99 1.28 3.10
CA LEU A 173 -8.83 2.73 3.27
C LEU A 173 -10.08 3.33 3.87
N LYS A 174 -9.98 4.43 4.62
CA LYS A 174 -11.12 5.08 5.29
C LYS A 174 -12.13 5.72 4.35
N TRP A 175 -11.71 6.15 3.17
CA TRP A 175 -12.58 6.83 2.18
C TRP A 175 -12.99 5.93 1.01
N GLY A 176 -12.41 4.75 0.92
CA GLY A 176 -12.66 3.80 -0.15
C GLY A 176 -11.40 3.44 -0.95
N VAL A 177 -11.41 2.27 -1.52
CA VAL A 177 -10.31 1.72 -2.30
C VAL A 177 -10.77 1.37 -3.71
N TRP A 178 -9.91 1.55 -4.68
CA TRP A 178 -10.09 0.92 -5.98
C TRP A 178 -9.77 -0.57 -5.86
N GLY A 179 -10.75 -1.33 -5.40
CA GLY A 179 -10.57 -2.76 -5.16
C GLY A 179 -10.29 -3.54 -6.43
N GLN A 180 -10.74 -3.03 -7.59
CA GLN A 180 -10.46 -3.64 -8.89
C GLN A 180 -10.21 -2.56 -9.94
N LEU A 181 -9.06 -2.65 -10.60
CA LEU A 181 -8.66 -1.77 -11.69
C LEU A 181 -8.72 -2.51 -13.03
N SER A 182 -9.11 -1.80 -14.10
CA SER A 182 -9.16 -2.27 -15.48
C SER A 182 -8.35 -1.34 -16.38
N VAL A 183 -7.07 -1.18 -16.09
CA VAL A 183 -6.18 -0.22 -16.76
C VAL A 183 -5.20 -0.86 -17.77
N GLY A 184 -5.48 -2.11 -18.19
CA GLY A 184 -4.67 -2.85 -19.15
C GLY A 184 -3.48 -3.56 -18.54
N ASP A 185 -2.57 -4.04 -19.38
CA ASP A 185 -1.49 -4.95 -19.01
C ASP A 185 -0.29 -4.28 -18.34
N SER A 186 -0.31 -2.95 -18.20
CA SER A 186 0.80 -2.18 -17.60
C SER A 186 0.78 -2.12 -16.08
N LEU A 187 -0.29 -2.54 -15.44
CA LEU A 187 -0.42 -2.55 -13.98
C LEU A 187 -0.63 -3.96 -13.44
N ALA A 188 -0.17 -4.20 -12.22
CA ALA A 188 -0.43 -5.42 -11.49
C ALA A 188 -1.96 -5.65 -11.38
N PRO A 189 -2.47 -6.82 -11.82
CA PRO A 189 -3.90 -7.07 -11.89
C PRO A 189 -4.52 -7.28 -10.51
N SER A 190 -5.72 -6.74 -10.32
CA SER A 190 -6.50 -6.95 -9.09
C SER A 190 -7.10 -8.37 -9.03
N ALA A 191 -7.32 -8.87 -7.83
CA ALA A 191 -8.02 -10.13 -7.58
C ALA A 191 -9.52 -10.03 -7.91
N SER A 192 -10.20 -11.18 -8.03
CA SER A 192 -11.66 -11.19 -8.02
C SER A 192 -12.19 -10.75 -6.65
N LEU A 193 -13.42 -10.24 -6.62
CA LEU A 193 -13.99 -9.75 -5.36
C LEU A 193 -14.13 -10.86 -4.31
N ARG A 194 -14.36 -12.10 -4.76
CA ARG A 194 -14.41 -13.28 -3.87
C ARG A 194 -13.05 -13.58 -3.25
N VAL A 195 -11.99 -13.56 -4.03
CA VAL A 195 -10.63 -13.79 -3.53
C VAL A 195 -10.22 -12.66 -2.57
N TYR A 196 -10.59 -11.42 -2.88
CA TYR A 196 -10.41 -10.29 -1.98
C TYR A 196 -11.11 -10.53 -0.62
N TYR A 197 -12.37 -10.97 -0.65
CA TYR A 197 -13.13 -11.31 0.55
C TYR A 197 -12.44 -12.40 1.39
N GLU A 198 -11.91 -13.44 0.75
CA GLU A 198 -11.16 -14.50 1.43
C GLU A 198 -9.90 -13.97 2.11
N SER A 199 -9.19 -13.03 1.47
CA SER A 199 -8.05 -12.32 2.07
C SER A 199 -8.45 -11.54 3.33
N LEU A 200 -9.57 -10.82 3.28
CA LEU A 200 -10.10 -10.12 4.46
C LEU A 200 -10.51 -11.08 5.58
N LEU A 201 -11.12 -12.23 5.24
CA LEU A 201 -11.45 -13.25 6.23
C LEU A 201 -10.19 -13.85 6.89
N LYS A 202 -9.08 -13.95 6.16
CA LYS A 202 -7.77 -14.32 6.71
C LYS A 202 -7.31 -13.29 7.74
N LEU A 203 -7.33 -11.99 7.41
CA LEU A 203 -6.97 -10.92 8.34
C LEU A 203 -7.89 -10.90 9.56
N LYS A 204 -9.19 -11.08 9.37
CA LYS A 204 -10.18 -11.13 10.46
C LYS A 204 -9.87 -12.24 11.48
N LYS A 205 -9.26 -13.36 11.08
CA LYS A 205 -8.87 -14.44 12.00
C LYS A 205 -7.78 -14.02 12.99
N LEU A 206 -7.02 -12.96 12.71
CA LEU A 206 -6.06 -12.41 13.67
C LEU A 206 -6.77 -11.87 14.92
N GLY A 207 -8.00 -11.39 14.77
CA GLY A 207 -8.87 -10.95 15.87
C GLY A 207 -8.19 -9.89 16.74
N LYS A 208 -8.30 -10.05 18.04
CA LYS A 208 -7.73 -9.11 19.04
C LYS A 208 -6.21 -9.01 19.06
N LYS A 209 -5.50 -9.84 18.28
CA LYS A 209 -4.05 -9.69 18.13
C LYS A 209 -3.70 -8.42 17.33
N VAL A 210 -4.59 -7.94 16.46
CA VAL A 210 -4.42 -6.67 15.75
C VAL A 210 -4.87 -5.53 16.65
N THR A 211 -3.97 -4.60 16.92
CA THR A 211 -4.27 -3.36 17.67
C THR A 211 -4.52 -2.19 16.71
N HIS A 212 -3.70 -2.12 15.65
CA HIS A 212 -3.76 -1.06 14.65
C HIS A 212 -3.55 -1.58 13.23
N VAL A 213 -4.27 -1.00 12.29
CA VAL A 213 -4.12 -1.25 10.84
C VAL A 213 -3.53 -0.01 10.20
N PHE A 214 -2.42 -0.18 9.49
CA PHE A 214 -1.66 0.88 8.82
C PHE A 214 -1.86 0.77 7.31
N PRO A 215 -2.64 1.69 6.70
CA PRO A 215 -2.89 1.72 5.26
C PRO A 215 -1.79 2.47 4.52
N ALA A 216 -1.67 2.28 3.21
CA ALA A 216 -0.69 3.02 2.42
C ALA A 216 -1.20 4.37 1.89
N HIS A 217 -2.46 4.72 2.13
CA HIS A 217 -3.01 6.04 1.84
C HIS A 217 -3.77 6.62 3.03
N VAL A 218 -3.73 7.95 3.16
CA VAL A 218 -4.40 8.71 4.21
C VAL A 218 -5.20 9.87 3.63
N CYS A 219 -6.16 10.40 4.35
CA CYS A 219 -6.97 11.52 3.88
C CYS A 219 -6.15 12.81 3.84
N GLU A 220 -6.09 13.47 2.68
CA GLU A 220 -5.32 14.69 2.46
C GLU A 220 -5.78 15.86 3.36
N THR A 221 -7.07 15.93 3.65
CA THR A 221 -7.69 17.03 4.40
C THR A 221 -7.64 16.85 5.91
N GLU A 222 -7.24 15.68 6.41
CA GLU A 222 -7.07 15.45 7.85
C GLU A 222 -5.72 16.00 8.32
N GLU A 223 -5.69 16.61 9.51
CA GLU A 223 -4.44 17.00 10.16
C GLU A 223 -3.59 15.77 10.48
N ASP A 224 -2.26 15.94 10.50
CA ASP A 224 -1.35 14.86 10.85
C ASP A 224 -1.47 14.52 12.34
N CYS A 225 -2.09 13.38 12.61
CA CYS A 225 -2.22 12.79 13.94
C CYS A 225 -2.06 11.27 13.83
N TYR A 226 -1.91 10.58 14.95
CA TYR A 226 -1.74 9.13 14.96
C TYR A 226 -2.90 8.39 14.28
N GLU A 227 -4.14 8.81 14.55
CA GLU A 227 -5.38 8.19 14.04
C GLU A 227 -5.58 8.36 12.52
N LYS A 228 -4.90 9.32 11.92
CA LYS A 228 -4.84 9.46 10.46
C LYS A 228 -4.10 8.28 9.82
N TYR A 229 -3.01 7.82 10.46
CA TYR A 229 -2.11 6.79 9.94
C TYR A 229 -2.37 5.39 10.51
N ALA A 230 -3.06 5.29 11.64
CA ALA A 230 -3.31 4.04 12.35
C ALA A 230 -4.82 3.84 12.59
N PHE A 231 -5.44 2.92 11.86
CA PHE A 231 -6.86 2.64 11.98
C PHE A 231 -7.12 1.61 13.06
N SER A 232 -8.31 1.66 13.65
CA SER A 232 -8.81 0.58 14.49
C SER A 232 -8.96 -0.71 13.69
N GLN A 233 -8.76 -1.88 14.33
CA GLN A 233 -9.02 -3.19 13.74
C GLN A 233 -10.46 -3.36 13.21
N GLU A 234 -11.40 -2.51 13.63
CA GLU A 234 -12.80 -2.57 13.20
C GLU A 234 -12.95 -2.37 11.69
N ILE A 235 -12.01 -1.68 11.04
CA ILE A 235 -12.02 -1.53 9.58
C ILE A 235 -12.04 -2.88 8.85
N ILE A 236 -11.40 -3.92 9.41
CA ILE A 236 -11.41 -5.28 8.84
C ILE A 236 -12.84 -5.84 8.81
N ASN A 237 -13.60 -5.64 9.90
CA ASN A 237 -14.98 -6.11 9.99
C ASN A 237 -15.89 -5.35 9.03
N ILE A 238 -15.71 -4.03 8.92
CA ILE A 238 -16.46 -3.15 8.01
C ILE A 238 -16.27 -3.60 6.55
N TYR A 239 -15.02 -3.82 6.13
CA TYR A 239 -14.74 -4.29 4.77
C TYR A 239 -15.24 -5.72 4.53
N CYS A 240 -15.10 -6.64 5.50
CA CYS A 240 -15.67 -7.98 5.41
C CYS A 240 -17.20 -7.94 5.22
N ASP A 241 -17.92 -7.16 6.02
CA ASP A 241 -19.38 -7.07 5.91
C ASP A 241 -19.80 -6.40 4.59
N GLY A 242 -19.14 -5.30 4.21
CA GLY A 242 -19.41 -4.59 2.97
C GLY A 242 -19.24 -5.48 1.74
N ILE A 243 -18.10 -6.15 1.59
CA ILE A 243 -17.86 -7.03 0.44
C ILE A 243 -18.77 -8.26 0.47
N ARG A 244 -19.06 -8.82 1.65
CA ARG A 244 -20.08 -9.89 1.78
C ARG A 244 -21.44 -9.45 1.23
N LYS A 245 -21.90 -8.25 1.57
CA LYS A 245 -23.17 -7.69 1.07
C LYS A 245 -23.16 -7.47 -0.44
N ILE A 246 -22.02 -7.07 -1.01
CA ILE A 246 -21.88 -6.97 -2.47
C ILE A 246 -21.97 -8.36 -3.10
N LEU A 247 -21.24 -9.34 -2.59
CA LEU A 247 -21.23 -10.72 -3.10
C LEU A 247 -22.59 -11.42 -2.98
N SER A 248 -23.39 -11.09 -1.97
CA SER A 248 -24.76 -11.62 -1.80
C SER A 248 -25.80 -10.87 -2.63
N GLY A 249 -25.46 -9.73 -3.22
CA GLY A 249 -26.40 -8.87 -3.94
C GLY A 249 -27.24 -7.96 -3.02
N GLU A 250 -26.97 -7.92 -1.72
CA GLU A 250 -27.61 -6.99 -0.78
C GLU A 250 -27.20 -5.53 -1.05
N MET A 251 -25.99 -5.33 -1.60
CA MET A 251 -25.45 -4.02 -2.03
C MET A 251 -24.95 -4.11 -3.46
N THR A 252 -25.28 -3.12 -4.31
CA THR A 252 -24.82 -3.08 -5.71
C THR A 252 -24.07 -1.80 -6.06
N GLY A 253 -24.18 -0.77 -5.24
CA GLY A 253 -23.54 0.53 -5.43
C GLY A 253 -23.99 1.30 -6.66
N GLU A 254 -23.40 2.47 -6.84
CA GLU A 254 -23.64 3.37 -7.95
C GLU A 254 -22.66 3.11 -9.11
N PRO A 255 -23.05 3.40 -10.36
CA PRO A 255 -22.13 3.29 -11.49
C PRO A 255 -20.86 4.12 -11.30
N TYR A 256 -19.73 3.53 -11.61
CA TYR A 256 -18.43 4.17 -11.55
C TYR A 256 -17.68 3.98 -12.88
N TYR A 257 -17.39 5.06 -13.56
CA TYR A 257 -16.90 5.04 -14.95
C TYR A 257 -15.41 5.30 -15.11
N HIS A 258 -14.66 5.38 -14.02
CA HIS A 258 -13.24 5.69 -14.04
C HIS A 258 -12.42 4.46 -13.65
N MET A 259 -11.55 3.99 -14.52
CA MET A 259 -10.52 2.96 -14.29
C MET A 259 -11.00 1.54 -13.90
N ALA A 260 -12.28 1.33 -13.58
CA ALA A 260 -12.79 0.03 -13.09
C ALA A 260 -13.61 -0.76 -14.11
N GLY A 261 -13.53 -0.45 -15.41
CA GLY A 261 -14.31 -1.15 -16.45
C GLY A 261 -15.82 -0.99 -16.26
N ASP A 262 -16.58 -2.08 -16.01
CA ASP A 262 -18.01 -2.04 -15.65
C ASP A 262 -18.18 -1.81 -14.14
N GLY A 263 -17.59 -0.72 -13.67
CA GLY A 263 -17.37 -0.42 -12.27
C GLY A 263 -18.61 -0.01 -11.49
N ARG A 264 -18.57 -0.31 -10.20
CA ARG A 264 -19.49 0.15 -9.18
C ARG A 264 -18.73 0.70 -8.00
N SER A 265 -19.24 1.77 -7.39
CA SER A 265 -18.75 2.31 -6.13
C SER A 265 -19.76 2.02 -5.02
N VAL A 266 -19.28 1.46 -3.92
CA VAL A 266 -20.07 1.20 -2.72
C VAL A 266 -19.40 1.86 -1.54
N GLU A 267 -20.12 2.67 -0.81
CA GLU A 267 -19.69 3.23 0.48
C GLU A 267 -20.06 2.28 1.62
N PHE A 268 -19.16 2.16 2.60
CA PHE A 268 -19.37 1.45 3.86
C PHE A 268 -19.53 2.47 4.98
N GLU A 269 -19.72 1.99 6.21
CA GLU A 269 -19.75 2.85 7.40
C GLU A 269 -18.45 3.70 7.53
N THR A 270 -17.33 3.08 7.24
CA THR A 270 -16.02 3.73 7.06
C THR A 270 -15.35 3.08 5.87
N GLY A 271 -14.96 3.88 4.89
CA GLY A 271 -14.36 3.36 3.66
C GLY A 271 -15.38 3.04 2.58
N GLY A 272 -15.00 2.17 1.69
CA GLY A 272 -15.79 1.77 0.54
C GLY A 272 -14.95 1.03 -0.48
N ILE A 273 -15.55 0.61 -1.58
CA ILE A 273 -14.85 -0.09 -2.63
C ILE A 273 -15.40 0.25 -4.02
N VAL A 274 -14.49 0.44 -4.96
CA VAL A 274 -14.80 0.41 -6.38
C VAL A 274 -14.48 -0.99 -6.89
N TYR A 275 -15.44 -1.64 -7.55
CA TYR A 275 -15.31 -3.00 -8.05
C TYR A 275 -15.91 -3.16 -9.45
N ASP A 276 -15.47 -4.18 -10.19
CA ASP A 276 -16.03 -4.54 -11.50
C ASP A 276 -17.00 -5.72 -11.36
N ARG A 277 -18.26 -5.53 -11.77
CA ARG A 277 -19.31 -6.57 -11.70
C ARG A 277 -18.97 -7.84 -12.49
N LYS A 278 -18.09 -7.75 -13.47
CA LYS A 278 -17.65 -8.92 -14.26
C LYS A 278 -16.59 -9.76 -13.56
N ARG A 279 -16.02 -9.22 -12.47
CA ARG A 279 -14.90 -9.84 -11.74
C ARG A 279 -15.27 -10.19 -10.29
N MET A 280 -16.52 -10.65 -10.09
CA MET A 280 -17.04 -11.03 -8.78
C MET A 280 -16.44 -12.36 -8.27
N ASN A 281 -16.20 -13.34 -9.16
CA ASN A 281 -15.75 -14.69 -8.83
C ASN A 281 -14.36 -14.99 -9.38
#